data_92b880e2f0eb9fed2bc4f44145902df3
#
_entry.id   92b880e2f0eb9fed2bc4f44145902df3
#
_cell.length_a   1.000
_cell.length_b   1.000
_cell.length_c   1.000
_cell.angle_alpha   90.00
_cell.angle_beta   90.00
_cell.angle_gamma   90.00
#
_symmetry.space_group_name_H-M   'P 1'
#
loop_
_entity.id
_entity.type
_entity.pdbx_description
1 polymer ?
#
loop_
_entity_poly.entity_id
_entity_poly.type
_entity_poly.pdbx_seq_one_letter_code
_entity_poly.pdbx_strand_id
1 'polypeptide(L)'
;WLVDMGKVQTGWFEMQMPILPAGHEVIMEYSDNLTKDGEFDKQGESDIYISGGKQGEYFRNKFNHHAFRYVRISNLPQKPETGAMKSLQIYGDYKQTATFECSDADLNAIHQMIQYTMKCLTFSGYMVDCPHLERAGYGGDGNSSTMSLQTMYDVAPTFENWVQTWGDSMREGGSLPHVGPNPGAGGGGPYWCG
;
A
#
# COMPACT_ATOMS: atom_id res chain seq x y z
N TRP A 1 22.34 -1.95 -1.06
CA TRP A 1 22.04 -1.01 0.03
C TRP A 1 20.68 -1.34 0.62
N LEU A 2 20.56 -1.26 1.92
CA LEU A 2 19.28 -1.37 2.61
C LEU A 2 18.91 0.00 3.18
N VAL A 3 17.70 0.45 2.83
CA VAL A 3 17.16 1.77 3.24
C VAL A 3 15.96 1.53 4.14
N ASP A 4 15.94 2.14 5.33
CA ASP A 4 14.79 2.17 6.22
C ASP A 4 14.06 3.51 6.07
N MET A 5 12.82 3.50 5.60
CA MET A 5 11.97 4.68 5.43
C MET A 5 11.27 5.10 6.73
N GLY A 6 11.54 4.42 7.85
CA GLY A 6 11.09 4.77 9.20
C GLY A 6 9.78 4.12 9.63
N LYS A 7 8.81 3.94 8.74
CA LYS A 7 7.55 3.24 9.03
C LYS A 7 6.97 2.59 7.78
N VAL A 8 6.14 1.58 7.99
CA VAL A 8 5.40 0.95 6.89
C VAL A 8 4.42 1.95 6.28
N GLN A 9 4.35 1.99 4.98
CA GLN A 9 3.39 2.81 4.24
C GLN A 9 3.02 2.14 2.91
N THR A 10 1.87 2.50 2.38
CA THR A 10 1.45 2.12 1.02
C THR A 10 1.69 3.29 0.10
N GLY A 11 2.42 3.07 -0.99
CA GLY A 11 2.69 4.17 -1.90
C GLY A 11 3.81 3.93 -2.91
N TRP A 12 4.47 5.00 -3.26
CA TRP A 12 5.56 5.03 -4.23
C TRP A 12 6.89 5.34 -3.58
N PHE A 13 7.93 4.73 -4.12
CA PHE A 13 9.30 5.09 -3.85
C PHE A 13 9.83 6.00 -4.96
N GLU A 14 10.49 7.08 -4.59
CA GLU A 14 11.18 7.99 -5.49
C GLU A 14 12.64 8.10 -5.12
N MET A 15 13.51 8.06 -6.11
CA MET A 15 14.94 8.22 -5.92
C MET A 15 15.55 9.04 -7.05
N GLN A 16 16.32 10.07 -6.69
CA GLN A 16 17.22 10.75 -7.60
C GLN A 16 18.39 9.83 -7.93
N MET A 17 18.56 9.47 -9.20
CA MET A 17 19.60 8.56 -9.61
C MET A 17 20.94 9.27 -9.74
N PRO A 18 22.06 8.64 -9.32
CA PRO A 18 23.38 9.11 -9.70
C PRO A 18 23.60 8.95 -11.21
N ILE A 19 24.64 9.55 -11.74
CA ILE A 19 25.00 9.33 -13.14
C ILE A 19 25.50 7.89 -13.30
N LEU A 20 24.79 7.12 -14.11
CA LEU A 20 25.07 5.71 -14.42
C LEU A 20 25.24 5.55 -15.92
N PRO A 21 25.99 4.54 -16.39
CA PRO A 21 26.06 4.22 -17.82
C PRO A 21 24.68 3.94 -18.40
N ALA A 22 24.45 4.31 -19.66
CA ALA A 22 23.22 3.95 -20.37
C ALA A 22 23.03 2.42 -20.38
N GLY A 23 21.81 1.95 -20.08
CA GLY A 23 21.49 0.52 -19.96
C GLY A 23 21.84 -0.10 -18.62
N HIS A 24 22.46 0.62 -17.69
CA HIS A 24 22.72 0.11 -16.35
C HIS A 24 21.42 -0.10 -15.57
N GLU A 25 21.24 -1.31 -15.02
CA GLU A 25 20.04 -1.68 -14.27
C GLU A 25 20.25 -1.51 -12.77
N VAL A 26 19.34 -0.81 -12.11
CA VAL A 26 19.23 -0.73 -10.65
C VAL A 26 17.96 -1.43 -10.23
N ILE A 27 18.05 -2.37 -9.29
CA ILE A 27 16.94 -3.16 -8.81
C ILE A 27 16.53 -2.63 -7.43
N MET A 28 15.25 -2.34 -7.24
CA MET A 28 14.65 -1.95 -5.96
C MET A 28 13.66 -3.04 -5.55
N GLU A 29 13.89 -3.63 -4.40
CA GLU A 29 13.01 -4.63 -3.79
C GLU A 29 12.41 -4.04 -2.52
N TYR A 30 11.15 -4.36 -2.24
CA TYR A 30 10.37 -3.74 -1.18
C TYR A 30 9.99 -4.76 -0.11
N SER A 31 9.95 -4.32 1.15
CA SER A 31 9.48 -5.11 2.29
C SER A 31 8.91 -4.23 3.39
N ASP A 32 7.89 -4.71 4.07
CA ASP A 32 7.31 -4.06 5.24
C ASP A 32 8.10 -4.37 6.53
N ASN A 33 8.87 -5.46 6.56
CA ASN A 33 9.62 -5.90 7.72
C ASN A 33 11.04 -6.43 7.39
N LEU A 34 11.77 -6.73 8.43
CA LEU A 34 12.99 -7.54 8.38
C LEU A 34 12.70 -8.90 9.02
N THR A 35 13.52 -9.90 8.68
CA THR A 35 13.50 -11.20 9.35
C THR A 35 13.87 -11.05 10.83
N LYS A 36 13.68 -12.10 11.62
CA LYS A 36 14.09 -12.13 13.04
C LYS A 36 15.58 -11.88 13.24
N ASP A 37 16.39 -12.20 12.26
CA ASP A 37 17.84 -11.99 12.27
C ASP A 37 18.26 -10.60 11.74
N GLY A 38 17.29 -9.75 11.41
CA GLY A 38 17.52 -8.40 10.90
C GLY A 38 17.85 -8.34 9.41
N GLU A 39 17.71 -9.43 8.68
CA GLU A 39 17.90 -9.48 7.24
C GLU A 39 16.66 -8.99 6.48
N PHE A 40 16.84 -8.55 5.24
CA PHE A 40 15.76 -8.15 4.37
C PHE A 40 14.81 -9.32 4.07
N ASP A 41 13.55 -9.19 4.44
CA ASP A 41 12.53 -10.18 4.17
C ASP A 41 11.98 -10.01 2.73
N LYS A 42 12.35 -10.94 1.85
CA LYS A 42 12.01 -10.86 0.43
C LYS A 42 10.56 -11.28 0.17
N GLN A 43 9.69 -10.32 -0.10
CA GLN A 43 8.27 -10.54 -0.36
C GLN A 43 7.91 -10.65 -1.85
N GLY A 44 8.89 -10.53 -2.74
CA GLY A 44 8.71 -10.72 -4.19
C GLY A 44 8.38 -9.46 -4.98
N GLU A 45 8.11 -8.33 -4.32
CA GLU A 45 7.88 -7.06 -4.99
C GLU A 45 9.19 -6.39 -5.39
N SER A 46 9.30 -5.97 -6.65
CA SER A 46 10.48 -5.29 -7.16
C SER A 46 10.19 -4.42 -8.36
N ASP A 47 11.02 -3.40 -8.54
CA ASP A 47 11.11 -2.58 -9.74
C ASP A 47 12.52 -2.58 -10.29
N ILE A 48 12.65 -2.40 -11.59
CA ILE A 48 13.92 -2.26 -12.28
C ILE A 48 13.94 -0.88 -12.95
N TYR A 49 14.93 -0.08 -12.60
CA TYR A 49 15.24 1.15 -13.29
C TYR A 49 16.38 0.88 -14.28
N ILE A 50 16.23 1.31 -15.53
CA ILE A 50 17.25 1.25 -16.58
C ILE A 50 17.71 2.67 -16.89
N SER A 51 18.98 2.95 -16.62
CA SER A 51 19.56 4.27 -16.85
C SER A 51 19.61 4.65 -18.33
N GLY A 52 19.24 5.88 -18.64
CA GLY A 52 19.43 6.49 -19.95
C GLY A 52 20.82 7.10 -20.13
N GLY A 53 21.69 7.06 -19.11
CA GLY A 53 23.07 7.60 -19.16
C GLY A 53 23.14 9.12 -18.98
N LYS A 54 22.11 9.75 -18.45
CA LYS A 54 22.02 11.23 -18.34
C LYS A 54 22.12 11.71 -16.90
N GLN A 55 22.57 12.94 -16.74
CA GLN A 55 22.50 13.61 -15.45
C GLN A 55 21.04 14.02 -15.13
N GLY A 56 20.67 13.95 -13.85
CA GLY A 56 19.36 14.40 -13.36
C GLY A 56 18.22 13.40 -13.57
N GLU A 57 18.54 12.15 -13.89
CA GLU A 57 17.53 11.09 -13.95
C GLU A 57 16.97 10.80 -12.56
N TYR A 58 15.71 10.40 -12.51
CA TYR A 58 15.08 9.93 -11.29
C TYR A 58 14.16 8.73 -11.56
N PHE A 59 13.99 7.91 -10.56
CA PHE A 59 13.00 6.84 -10.55
C PHE A 59 11.82 7.24 -9.67
N ARG A 60 10.62 6.92 -10.10
CA ARG A 60 9.39 6.88 -9.31
C ARG A 60 8.48 5.80 -9.88
N ASN A 61 7.88 5.02 -8.99
CA ASN A 61 6.81 4.09 -9.40
C ASN A 61 5.73 4.83 -10.20
N LYS A 62 5.15 4.14 -11.19
CA LYS A 62 4.00 4.61 -11.96
C LYS A 62 2.97 3.48 -12.00
N PHE A 63 1.73 3.80 -11.65
CA PHE A 63 0.59 2.89 -11.63
C PHE A 63 0.69 1.75 -10.62
N ASN A 64 1.83 1.08 -10.47
CA ASN A 64 2.07 0.13 -9.41
C ASN A 64 2.42 0.86 -8.10
N HIS A 65 2.00 0.32 -6.98
CA HIS A 65 2.35 0.78 -5.64
C HIS A 65 2.93 -0.39 -4.85
N HIS A 66 3.63 -0.08 -3.77
CA HIS A 66 4.14 -1.07 -2.85
C HIS A 66 3.74 -0.71 -1.42
N ALA A 67 3.67 -1.71 -0.53
CA ALA A 67 3.60 -1.46 0.89
C ALA A 67 4.95 -1.84 1.50
N PHE A 68 5.64 -0.87 2.05
CA PHE A 68 7.02 -1.06 2.46
C PHE A 68 7.44 -0.11 3.59
N ARG A 69 8.38 -0.56 4.36
CA ARG A 69 9.24 0.24 5.22
C ARG A 69 10.68 0.19 4.72
N TYR A 70 11.09 -0.94 4.18
CA TYR A 70 12.46 -1.19 3.75
C TYR A 70 12.54 -1.29 2.24
N VAL A 71 13.58 -0.68 1.67
CA VAL A 71 13.91 -0.78 0.24
C VAL A 71 15.33 -1.32 0.12
N ARG A 72 15.48 -2.48 -0.50
CA ARG A 72 16.79 -3.01 -0.87
C ARG A 72 17.14 -2.57 -2.29
N ILE A 73 18.24 -1.83 -2.42
CA ILE A 73 18.71 -1.31 -3.70
C ILE A 73 19.96 -2.11 -4.09
N SER A 74 19.87 -2.84 -5.20
CA SER A 74 20.95 -3.63 -5.78
C SER A 74 21.50 -2.97 -7.04
N ASN A 75 22.73 -3.30 -7.40
CA ASN A 75 23.47 -2.78 -8.55
C ASN A 75 23.69 -1.26 -8.54
N LEU A 76 23.58 -0.62 -7.39
CA LEU A 76 23.93 0.79 -7.24
C LEU A 76 25.38 0.90 -6.76
N PRO A 77 26.30 1.47 -7.57
CA PRO A 77 27.74 1.46 -7.26
C PRO A 77 28.13 2.29 -6.06
N GLN A 78 27.35 3.33 -5.74
CA GLN A 78 27.59 4.25 -4.64
C GLN A 78 26.44 4.24 -3.67
N LYS A 79 26.74 4.49 -2.37
CA LYS A 79 25.70 4.68 -1.37
C LYS A 79 24.81 5.86 -1.73
N PRO A 80 23.48 5.68 -1.81
CA PRO A 80 22.59 6.81 -2.07
C PRO A 80 22.58 7.77 -0.88
N GLU A 81 22.50 9.06 -1.18
CA GLU A 81 22.26 10.08 -0.15
C GLU A 81 20.84 9.97 0.39
N THR A 82 20.67 10.13 1.69
CA THR A 82 19.35 10.05 2.34
C THR A 82 18.36 11.06 1.72
N GLY A 83 18.82 12.28 1.41
CA GLY A 83 17.99 13.32 0.79
C GLY A 83 17.61 13.05 -0.68
N ALA A 84 18.25 12.08 -1.33
CA ALA A 84 17.93 11.68 -2.70
C ALA A 84 16.73 10.73 -2.79
N MET A 85 16.22 10.24 -1.66
CA MET A 85 15.15 9.26 -1.60
C MET A 85 13.93 9.82 -0.87
N LYS A 86 12.74 9.46 -1.37
CA LYS A 86 11.46 9.81 -0.76
C LYS A 86 10.50 8.64 -0.86
N SER A 87 9.60 8.57 0.10
CA SER A 87 8.40 7.75 0.00
C SER A 87 7.18 8.65 -0.11
N LEU A 88 6.29 8.32 -1.01
CA LEU A 88 5.06 9.07 -1.30
C LEU A 88 3.88 8.18 -0.92
N GLN A 89 3.25 8.46 0.21
CA GLN A 89 2.09 7.69 0.65
C GLN A 89 0.90 7.95 -0.28
N ILE A 90 0.22 6.87 -0.68
CA ILE A 90 -1.03 6.91 -1.44
C ILE A 90 -2.14 6.47 -0.51
N TYR A 91 -3.21 7.25 -0.45
CA TYR A 91 -4.40 6.92 0.34
C TYR A 91 -5.63 7.67 -0.19
N GLY A 92 -6.82 7.23 0.20
CA GLY A 92 -8.05 7.98 -0.06
C GLY A 92 -8.04 9.31 0.70
N ASP A 93 -8.26 10.41 -0.01
CA ASP A 93 -8.34 11.75 0.59
C ASP A 93 -9.70 11.97 1.27
N TYR A 94 -9.91 11.21 2.34
CA TYR A 94 -11.17 11.26 3.10
C TYR A 94 -11.21 12.46 4.04
N LYS A 95 -12.35 13.15 4.04
CA LYS A 95 -12.62 14.17 5.02
C LYS A 95 -12.72 13.55 6.41
N GLN A 96 -11.86 13.98 7.34
CA GLN A 96 -11.98 13.56 8.74
C GLN A 96 -13.23 14.15 9.36
N THR A 97 -14.07 13.30 9.97
CA THR A 97 -15.36 13.66 10.57
C THR A 97 -15.35 13.63 12.09
N ALA A 98 -14.37 12.95 12.68
CA ALA A 98 -14.24 12.88 14.13
C ALA A 98 -12.79 13.03 14.57
N THR A 99 -12.60 13.50 15.78
CA THR A 99 -11.34 13.55 16.51
C THR A 99 -11.50 12.83 17.84
N PHE A 100 -10.43 12.21 18.30
CA PHE A 100 -10.38 11.58 19.61
C PHE A 100 -9.14 12.05 20.37
N GLU A 101 -9.35 12.48 21.61
CA GLU A 101 -8.30 12.84 22.55
C GLU A 101 -8.78 12.52 23.97
N CYS A 102 -7.92 11.93 24.78
CA CYS A 102 -8.19 11.67 26.19
C CYS A 102 -6.90 11.83 27.02
N SER A 103 -7.02 11.72 28.35
CA SER A 103 -5.88 11.82 29.26
C SER A 103 -4.93 10.62 29.23
N ASP A 104 -5.33 9.52 28.62
CA ASP A 104 -4.53 8.30 28.48
C ASP A 104 -3.72 8.37 27.18
N ALA A 105 -2.39 8.40 27.32
CA ALA A 105 -1.48 8.51 26.19
C ALA A 105 -1.49 7.26 25.29
N ASP A 106 -1.69 6.07 25.85
CA ASP A 106 -1.71 4.82 25.10
C ASP A 106 -2.96 4.72 24.24
N LEU A 107 -4.12 5.14 24.73
CA LEU A 107 -5.35 5.20 23.96
C LEU A 107 -5.23 6.20 22.80
N ASN A 108 -4.61 7.35 23.02
CA ASN A 108 -4.35 8.32 21.95
C ASN A 108 -3.40 7.73 20.89
N ALA A 109 -2.35 7.02 21.31
CA ALA A 109 -1.42 6.37 20.39
C ALA A 109 -2.09 5.24 19.59
N ILE A 110 -2.94 4.43 20.21
CA ILE A 110 -3.74 3.38 19.54
C ILE A 110 -4.66 4.01 18.49
N HIS A 111 -5.36 5.08 18.83
CA HIS A 111 -6.24 5.78 17.88
C HIS A 111 -5.46 6.30 16.66
N GLN A 112 -4.29 6.92 16.86
CA GLN A 112 -3.43 7.39 15.77
C GLN A 112 -2.91 6.23 14.91
N MET A 113 -2.56 5.11 15.52
CA MET A 113 -2.14 3.89 14.83
C MET A 113 -3.26 3.35 13.95
N ILE A 114 -4.50 3.27 14.46
CA ILE A 114 -5.67 2.84 13.68
C ILE A 114 -5.90 3.78 12.48
N GLN A 115 -5.90 5.09 12.72
CA GLN A 115 -6.04 6.07 11.64
C GLN A 115 -4.97 5.91 10.55
N TYR A 116 -3.73 5.67 10.94
CA TYR A 116 -2.64 5.47 10.01
C TYR A 116 -2.79 4.16 9.22
N THR A 117 -3.18 3.08 9.91
CA THR A 117 -3.45 1.77 9.28
C THR A 117 -4.57 1.90 8.24
N MET A 118 -5.67 2.57 8.57
CA MET A 118 -6.76 2.79 7.62
C MET A 118 -6.30 3.55 6.36
N LYS A 119 -5.42 4.54 6.51
CA LYS A 119 -4.81 5.22 5.36
C LYS A 119 -3.95 4.30 4.50
N CYS A 120 -3.23 3.36 5.10
CA CYS A 120 -2.43 2.39 4.35
C CYS A 120 -3.27 1.35 3.60
N LEU A 121 -4.49 1.07 4.07
CA LEU A 121 -5.38 0.05 3.51
C LEU A 121 -6.43 0.59 2.56
N THR A 122 -6.71 1.90 2.56
CA THR A 122 -7.80 2.50 1.77
C THR A 122 -7.25 3.36 0.65
N PHE A 123 -7.20 2.80 -0.54
CA PHE A 123 -6.86 3.50 -1.78
C PHE A 123 -7.63 2.88 -2.96
N SER A 124 -7.64 3.55 -4.09
CA SER A 124 -8.31 3.07 -5.32
C SER A 124 -9.82 2.82 -5.20
N GLY A 125 -10.48 3.38 -4.17
CA GLY A 125 -11.95 3.32 -4.03
C GLY A 125 -12.49 2.11 -3.30
N TYR A 126 -11.63 1.34 -2.62
CA TYR A 126 -12.01 0.23 -1.72
C TYR A 126 -10.94 0.03 -0.65
N MET A 127 -11.23 -0.83 0.32
CA MET A 127 -10.27 -1.26 1.32
C MET A 127 -9.66 -2.59 0.92
N VAL A 128 -8.34 -2.70 1.06
CA VAL A 128 -7.61 -3.95 0.83
C VAL A 128 -7.32 -4.67 2.15
N ASP A 129 -7.17 -5.98 2.09
CA ASP A 129 -6.72 -6.83 3.19
C ASP A 129 -5.28 -6.55 3.60
N CYS A 130 -4.36 -6.68 2.65
CA CYS A 130 -2.93 -6.49 2.84
C CYS A 130 -2.30 -5.81 1.61
N PRO A 131 -1.74 -4.60 1.76
CA PRO A 131 -1.29 -3.81 0.61
C PRO A 131 0.06 -4.27 0.03
N HIS A 132 0.74 -5.23 0.66
CA HIS A 132 2.05 -5.76 0.25
C HIS A 132 1.97 -7.11 -0.48
N LEU A 133 0.86 -7.84 -0.38
CA LEU A 133 0.70 -9.16 -1.01
C LEU A 133 -0.52 -9.20 -1.93
N GLU A 134 -1.70 -9.52 -1.39
CA GLU A 134 -2.89 -9.80 -2.19
C GLU A 134 -3.52 -8.55 -2.79
N ARG A 135 -3.57 -7.46 -2.06
CA ARG A 135 -4.16 -6.15 -2.48
C ARG A 135 -5.61 -6.27 -2.91
N ALA A 136 -6.32 -7.16 -2.26
CA ALA A 136 -7.66 -7.55 -2.65
C ALA A 136 -8.73 -6.93 -1.72
N GLY A 137 -9.85 -6.53 -2.31
CA GLY A 137 -10.98 -5.96 -1.59
C GLY A 137 -11.89 -7.06 -1.04
N TYR A 138 -11.50 -7.71 0.07
CA TYR A 138 -12.34 -8.71 0.73
C TYR A 138 -13.50 -8.06 1.48
N GLY A 139 -14.69 -8.63 1.34
CA GLY A 139 -15.90 -8.15 2.01
C GLY A 139 -15.81 -8.26 3.54
N GLY A 140 -15.22 -9.34 4.05
CA GLY A 140 -15.01 -9.53 5.49
C GLY A 140 -14.11 -8.48 6.12
N ASP A 141 -13.03 -8.10 5.46
CA ASP A 141 -12.12 -7.02 5.89
C ASP A 141 -12.84 -5.67 5.88
N GLY A 142 -13.58 -5.39 4.81
CA GLY A 142 -14.41 -4.19 4.70
C GLY A 142 -15.44 -4.12 5.81
N ASN A 143 -16.18 -5.19 6.06
CA ASN A 143 -17.21 -5.24 7.10
C ASN A 143 -16.63 -5.01 8.50
N SER A 144 -15.54 -5.68 8.84
CA SER A 144 -14.89 -5.54 10.16
C SER A 144 -14.35 -4.12 10.43
N SER A 145 -13.95 -3.42 9.38
CA SER A 145 -13.35 -2.08 9.46
C SER A 145 -14.34 -0.94 9.24
N THR A 146 -15.53 -1.24 8.72
CA THR A 146 -16.52 -0.22 8.32
C THR A 146 -16.86 0.73 9.47
N MET A 147 -17.12 0.22 10.67
CA MET A 147 -17.50 1.05 11.81
C MET A 147 -16.39 2.04 12.18
N SER A 148 -15.13 1.59 12.19
CA SER A 148 -13.99 2.46 12.47
C SER A 148 -13.82 3.53 11.39
N LEU A 149 -13.93 3.16 10.11
CA LEU A 149 -13.82 4.09 9.00
C LEU A 149 -14.92 5.15 9.01
N GLN A 150 -16.18 4.75 9.16
CA GLN A 150 -17.33 5.66 9.21
C GLN A 150 -17.32 6.59 10.42
N THR A 151 -16.75 6.13 11.53
CA THR A 151 -16.60 6.98 12.73
C THR A 151 -15.58 8.07 12.50
N MET A 152 -14.47 7.77 11.81
CA MET A 152 -13.34 8.68 11.68
C MET A 152 -13.40 9.55 10.42
N TYR A 153 -14.03 9.05 9.34
CA TYR A 153 -13.96 9.67 8.02
C TYR A 153 -15.31 9.65 7.29
N ASP A 154 -15.51 10.63 6.42
CA ASP A 154 -16.56 10.58 5.41
C ASP A 154 -16.15 9.66 4.26
N VAL A 155 -16.56 8.41 4.36
CA VAL A 155 -16.21 7.34 3.40
C VAL A 155 -17.41 6.91 2.54
N ALA A 156 -18.54 7.60 2.62
CA ALA A 156 -19.74 7.25 1.89
C ALA A 156 -19.48 7.05 0.37
N PRO A 157 -18.79 7.98 -0.33
CA PRO A 157 -18.54 7.81 -1.76
C PRO A 157 -17.71 6.55 -2.09
N THR A 158 -16.78 6.18 -1.20
CA THR A 158 -15.97 4.97 -1.37
C THR A 158 -16.80 3.72 -1.22
N PHE A 159 -17.67 3.66 -0.21
CA PHE A 159 -18.55 2.51 0.00
C PHE A 159 -19.61 2.38 -1.09
N GLU A 160 -20.17 3.48 -1.56
CA GLU A 160 -21.09 3.48 -2.71
C GLU A 160 -20.42 2.90 -3.96
N ASN A 161 -19.21 3.35 -4.28
CA ASN A 161 -18.43 2.80 -5.39
C ASN A 161 -18.08 1.32 -5.18
N TRP A 162 -17.71 0.95 -3.97
CA TRP A 162 -17.33 -0.44 -3.67
C TRP A 162 -18.52 -1.39 -3.74
N VAL A 163 -19.69 -0.98 -3.24
CA VAL A 163 -20.95 -1.75 -3.39
C VAL A 163 -21.30 -1.93 -4.87
N GLN A 164 -21.16 -0.89 -5.71
CA GLN A 164 -21.33 -1.03 -7.15
C GLN A 164 -20.35 -2.03 -7.75
N THR A 165 -19.08 -1.97 -7.36
CA THR A 165 -18.03 -2.92 -7.79
C THR A 165 -18.36 -4.37 -7.41
N TRP A 166 -18.98 -4.60 -6.26
CA TRP A 166 -19.50 -5.92 -5.88
C TRP A 166 -20.63 -6.36 -6.80
N GLY A 167 -21.56 -5.45 -7.13
CA GLY A 167 -22.62 -5.71 -8.12
C GLY A 167 -22.07 -6.10 -9.49
N ASP A 168 -21.07 -5.37 -9.97
CA ASP A 168 -20.41 -5.64 -11.26
C ASP A 168 -19.64 -6.97 -11.28
N SER A 169 -19.21 -7.44 -10.10
CA SER A 169 -18.50 -8.71 -9.91
C SER A 169 -19.42 -9.90 -9.67
N MET A 170 -20.73 -9.69 -9.58
CA MET A 170 -21.70 -10.74 -9.33
C MET A 170 -21.71 -11.78 -10.44
N ARG A 171 -21.74 -13.04 -10.07
CA ARG A 171 -21.75 -14.17 -11.02
C ARG A 171 -23.16 -14.44 -11.52
N GLU A 172 -23.21 -15.14 -12.64
CA GLU A 172 -24.46 -15.75 -13.12
C GLU A 172 -25.05 -16.63 -12.02
N GLY A 173 -26.30 -16.37 -11.64
CA GLY A 173 -26.95 -17.03 -10.48
C GLY A 173 -26.88 -16.24 -9.17
N GLY A 174 -26.30 -15.02 -9.16
CA GLY A 174 -26.40 -14.07 -8.06
C GLY A 174 -25.38 -14.25 -6.93
N SER A 175 -24.44 -15.20 -7.05
CA SER A 175 -23.38 -15.36 -6.02
C SER A 175 -22.26 -14.32 -6.19
N LEU A 176 -21.72 -13.87 -5.06
CA LEU A 176 -20.58 -12.94 -5.02
C LEU A 176 -19.24 -13.71 -5.00
N PRO A 177 -18.17 -13.17 -5.61
CA PRO A 177 -16.82 -13.67 -5.43
C PRO A 177 -16.28 -13.33 -4.03
N HIS A 178 -15.09 -13.80 -3.66
CA HIS A 178 -14.46 -13.45 -2.38
C HIS A 178 -14.01 -11.99 -2.31
N VAL A 179 -13.73 -11.38 -3.44
CA VAL A 179 -13.17 -10.04 -3.56
C VAL A 179 -13.93 -9.18 -4.57
N GLY A 180 -14.05 -7.92 -4.30
CA GLY A 180 -14.59 -6.90 -5.20
C GLY A 180 -13.68 -5.67 -5.24
N PRO A 181 -13.10 -5.32 -6.39
CA PRO A 181 -13.24 -5.93 -7.72
C PRO A 181 -12.62 -7.32 -7.83
N ASN A 182 -13.17 -8.15 -8.71
CA ASN A 182 -12.66 -9.49 -8.93
C ASN A 182 -11.77 -9.54 -10.19
N PRO A 183 -10.46 -9.79 -10.06
CA PRO A 183 -9.55 -9.89 -11.20
C PRO A 183 -9.64 -11.23 -11.97
N GLY A 184 -10.69 -12.02 -11.75
CA GLY A 184 -10.85 -13.35 -12.32
C GLY A 184 -10.43 -14.48 -11.39
N ALA A 185 -10.17 -14.19 -10.12
CA ALA A 185 -9.87 -15.22 -9.13
C ALA A 185 -11.10 -16.11 -8.88
N GLY A 186 -10.85 -17.39 -8.73
CA GLY A 186 -11.87 -18.38 -8.36
C GLY A 186 -12.32 -18.22 -6.90
N GLY A 187 -13.34 -18.99 -6.53
CA GLY A 187 -13.87 -18.98 -5.17
C GLY A 187 -14.95 -17.92 -4.94
N GLY A 188 -15.61 -18.01 -3.83
CA GLY A 188 -16.72 -17.13 -3.43
C GLY A 188 -17.71 -17.88 -2.56
N GLY A 189 -18.57 -17.16 -1.89
CA GLY A 189 -19.61 -17.73 -1.05
C GLY A 189 -20.03 -16.78 0.06
N PRO A 190 -21.13 -17.07 0.75
CA PRO A 190 -21.73 -16.15 1.70
C PRO A 190 -20.90 -15.89 2.97
N TYR A 191 -19.90 -16.72 3.24
CA TYR A 191 -19.15 -16.64 4.51
C TYR A 191 -18.12 -15.51 4.58
N TRP A 192 -17.69 -15.00 3.44
CA TRP A 192 -16.63 -13.98 3.38
C TRP A 192 -17.04 -12.71 2.65
N CYS A 193 -18.15 -12.73 1.95
CA CYS A 193 -18.59 -11.59 1.15
C CYS A 193 -19.73 -10.79 1.78
N GLY A 194 -20.25 -11.17 2.92
CA GLY A 194 -21.35 -10.40 3.47
C GLY A 194 -21.88 -10.87 4.76
#